data_b3e3cbc8e91306d97a5d8ae3954c72e2
#
_entry.id   b3e3cbc8e91306d97a5d8ae3954c72e2
#
_cell.length_a   1.000
_cell.length_b   1.000
_cell.length_c   1.000
_cell.angle_alpha   90.00
_cell.angle_beta   90.00
_cell.angle_gamma   90.00
#
_symmetry.space_group_name_H-M   'P 1'
#
loop_
_entity.id
_entity.type
_entity.pdbx_description
1 polymer ?
#
loop_
_entity_poly.entity_id
_entity_poly.type
_entity_poly.pdbx_seq_one_letter_code
_entity_poly.pdbx_strand_id
1 'polypeptide(L)'
;DVERSRGLGDVYKRQIPADLRFAESHEWARLEADGSVTVGISDHAQQALGDVVFVELAEVGKVFGAGDAAGVVESVKAASDIYAPVGGEVIAVNEELADSPELLNEEPYGSWIFKLKPSNPAELDKLLDAAGYQALIGE
;
A
#
# COMPACT_ATOMS: atom_id res chain seq x y z
N ASP A 1 -10.55 17.36 -17.22
CA ASP A 1 -10.62 16.90 -17.12
C ASP A 1 -10.58 16.85 -17.03
N VAL A 2 -10.84 17.12 -17.02
CA VAL A 2 -10.99 16.62 -16.90
C VAL A 2 -10.95 16.69 -16.59
N GLU A 3 -11.15 16.76 -16.49
CA GLU A 3 -11.26 16.36 -16.21
C GLU A 3 -11.53 16.29 -15.94
N ARG A 4 -12.11 16.50 -15.96
CA ARG A 4 -12.47 16.07 -15.67
C ARG A 4 -13.03 15.84 -15.69
N SER A 5 -13.39 16.05 -15.99
CA SER A 5 -13.82 15.57 -15.97
C SER A 5 -13.83 15.16 -16.21
N ARG A 6 -14.03 14.83 -16.47
CA ARG A 6 -14.16 14.18 -16.48
C ARG A 6 -14.70 13.57 -16.24
N GLY A 7 -14.41 13.21 -17.03
CA GLY A 7 -15.62 12.47 -16.75
C GLY A 7 -15.96 12.48 -15.28
N LEU A 8 -17.20 12.25 -15.01
CA LEU A 8 -17.67 12.27 -13.63
C LEU A 8 -17.16 11.08 -12.83
N GLY A 9 -16.87 9.95 -13.49
CA GLY A 9 -16.33 8.78 -12.81
C GLY A 9 -15.00 9.06 -12.12
N ASP A 10 -14.23 9.98 -12.68
CA ASP A 10 -12.92 10.31 -12.14
C ASP A 10 -13.00 11.11 -10.83
N VAL A 11 -14.13 11.72 -10.56
CA VAL A 11 -14.34 12.50 -9.33
C VAL A 11 -14.23 11.60 -8.09
N TYR A 12 -14.66 10.35 -8.23
CA TYR A 12 -14.72 9.41 -7.11
C TYR A 12 -13.55 8.46 -7.05
N LYS A 13 -12.69 8.49 -8.06
CA LYS A 13 -11.51 7.63 -8.09
C LYS A 13 -10.29 8.44 -7.71
N ARG A 14 -9.50 7.89 -6.79
CA ARG A 14 -8.23 8.50 -6.46
C ARG A 14 -7.25 8.22 -7.57
N GLN A 15 -6.53 9.25 -7.96
CA GLN A 15 -5.49 9.12 -8.95
C GLN A 15 -4.35 8.27 -8.40
N ILE A 16 -3.80 7.38 -9.23
CA ILE A 16 -2.67 6.56 -8.85
C ILE A 16 -1.42 7.44 -8.86
N PRO A 17 -0.73 7.59 -7.71
CA PRO A 17 0.46 8.44 -7.67
C PRO A 17 1.58 7.90 -8.54
N ALA A 18 2.20 8.80 -9.32
CA ALA A 18 3.25 8.41 -10.26
C ALA A 18 4.59 8.10 -9.59
N ASP A 19 4.79 8.54 -8.36
CA ASP A 19 6.03 8.33 -7.62
C ASP A 19 6.05 7.03 -6.82
N LEU A 20 4.98 6.23 -6.91
CA LEU A 20 4.88 4.97 -6.18
C LEU A 20 5.15 3.78 -7.09
N ARG A 21 5.56 2.69 -6.48
CA ARG A 21 5.63 1.38 -7.11
C ARG A 21 4.57 0.50 -6.49
N PHE A 22 4.12 -0.51 -7.21
CA PHE A 22 2.98 -1.34 -6.79
C PHE A 22 3.29 -2.82 -6.95
N ALA A 23 2.90 -3.59 -5.93
CA ALA A 23 2.92 -5.05 -6.04
C ALA A 23 1.61 -5.51 -6.68
N GLU A 24 1.64 -6.70 -7.30
CA GLU A 24 0.44 -7.28 -7.90
C GLU A 24 -0.66 -7.53 -6.88
N SER A 25 -0.30 -7.68 -5.61
CA SER A 25 -1.23 -7.86 -4.50
C SER A 25 -1.77 -6.55 -3.96
N HIS A 26 -1.49 -5.43 -4.66
CA HIS A 26 -2.06 -4.11 -4.40
C HIS A 26 -1.47 -3.33 -3.24
N GLU A 27 -0.28 -3.70 -2.78
CA GLU A 27 0.47 -2.83 -1.87
C GLU A 27 1.25 -1.80 -2.70
N TRP A 28 1.36 -0.58 -2.16
CA TRP A 28 2.24 0.41 -2.77
C TRP A 28 3.52 0.53 -1.96
N ALA A 29 4.59 0.92 -2.63
CA ALA A 29 5.90 1.14 -2.03
C ALA A 29 6.44 2.49 -2.48
N ARG A 30 7.00 3.24 -1.54
CA ARG A 30 7.60 4.54 -1.83
C ARG A 30 9.01 4.56 -1.28
N LEU A 31 9.98 4.82 -2.15
CA LEU A 31 11.37 4.97 -1.74
C LEU A 31 11.55 6.34 -1.09
N GLU A 32 11.99 6.37 0.15
CA GLU A 32 12.24 7.62 0.86
C GLU A 32 13.66 8.11 0.63
N ALA A 33 13.89 9.37 0.96
CA ALA A 33 15.20 9.99 0.75
C ALA A 33 16.31 9.33 1.55
N ASP A 34 15.99 8.71 2.68
CA ASP A 34 16.96 8.02 3.53
C ASP A 34 17.22 6.57 3.10
N GLY A 35 16.61 6.14 2.01
CA GLY A 35 16.76 4.78 1.50
C GLY A 35 15.75 3.78 2.03
N SER A 36 14.91 4.17 2.98
CA SER A 36 13.85 3.29 3.48
C SER A 36 12.70 3.22 2.49
N VAL A 37 11.85 2.21 2.63
CA VAL A 37 10.67 2.01 1.80
C VAL A 37 9.43 2.07 2.68
N THR A 38 8.52 2.98 2.35
CA THR A 38 7.23 3.10 3.03
C THR A 38 6.20 2.29 2.27
N VAL A 39 5.39 1.50 2.98
CA VAL A 39 4.44 0.57 2.38
C VAL A 39 3.04 0.84 2.89
N GLY A 40 2.08 0.78 1.97
CA GLY A 40 0.65 0.86 2.29
C GLY A 40 -0.15 0.07 1.28
N ILE A 41 -1.47 0.23 1.29
CA ILE A 41 -2.33 -0.42 0.31
C ILE A 41 -2.92 0.62 -0.63
N SER A 42 -3.21 0.20 -1.88
CA SER A 42 -3.74 1.09 -2.90
C SER A 42 -5.21 1.40 -2.65
N ASP A 43 -5.71 2.42 -3.35
CA ASP A 43 -7.13 2.76 -3.31
C ASP A 43 -7.97 1.59 -3.81
N HIS A 44 -7.51 0.90 -4.85
CA HIS A 44 -8.18 -0.29 -5.38
C HIS A 44 -8.32 -1.37 -4.29
N ALA A 45 -7.27 -1.57 -3.51
CA ALA A 45 -7.28 -2.57 -2.43
C ALA A 45 -8.31 -2.22 -1.36
N GLN A 46 -8.36 -0.95 -0.93
CA GLN A 46 -9.30 -0.57 0.12
C GLN A 46 -10.75 -0.62 -0.38
N GLN A 47 -10.98 -0.34 -1.66
CA GLN A 47 -12.31 -0.46 -2.24
C GLN A 47 -12.77 -1.92 -2.25
N ALA A 48 -11.88 -2.84 -2.58
CA ALA A 48 -12.17 -4.26 -2.59
C ALA A 48 -12.45 -4.81 -1.19
N LEU A 49 -11.75 -4.29 -0.19
CA LEU A 49 -11.93 -4.72 1.20
C LEU A 49 -13.21 -4.18 1.83
N GLY A 50 -13.61 -2.96 1.46
CA GLY A 50 -14.68 -2.26 2.15
C GLY A 50 -14.16 -1.61 3.43
N ASP A 51 -15.04 -1.37 4.39
CA ASP A 51 -14.67 -0.65 5.61
C ASP A 51 -13.67 -1.44 6.43
N VAL A 52 -12.51 -0.86 6.66
CA VAL A 52 -11.43 -1.46 7.46
C VAL A 52 -11.75 -1.25 8.94
N VAL A 53 -11.73 -2.34 9.70
CA VAL A 53 -12.09 -2.31 11.12
C VAL A 53 -10.91 -2.62 12.04
N PHE A 54 -9.85 -3.24 11.50
CA PHE A 54 -8.67 -3.59 12.29
C PHE A 54 -7.46 -3.77 11.38
N VAL A 55 -6.29 -3.37 11.88
CA VAL A 55 -5.02 -3.59 11.19
C VAL A 55 -4.07 -4.26 12.17
N GLU A 56 -3.58 -5.45 11.79
CA GLU A 56 -2.56 -6.13 12.56
C GLU A 56 -1.20 -5.71 12.01
N LEU A 57 -0.48 -4.94 12.81
CA LEU A 57 0.80 -4.37 12.41
C LEU A 57 1.94 -5.37 12.63
N ALA A 58 2.96 -5.28 11.75
CA ALA A 58 4.18 -6.04 11.93
C ALA A 58 4.97 -5.49 13.13
N GLU A 59 5.88 -6.32 13.66
CA GLU A 59 6.76 -5.88 14.75
C GLU A 59 8.00 -5.21 14.18
N VAL A 60 8.39 -4.09 14.79
CA VAL A 60 9.64 -3.42 14.46
C VAL A 60 10.81 -4.35 14.75
N GLY A 61 11.73 -4.44 13.81
CA GLY A 61 12.88 -5.33 13.91
C GLY A 61 12.70 -6.66 13.20
N LYS A 62 11.49 -6.98 12.79
CA LYS A 62 11.24 -8.23 12.07
C LYS A 62 11.71 -8.12 10.62
N VAL A 63 12.28 -9.19 10.09
CA VAL A 63 12.79 -9.24 8.72
C VAL A 63 11.88 -10.09 7.86
N PHE A 64 11.51 -9.55 6.70
CA PHE A 64 10.68 -10.25 5.71
C PHE A 64 11.40 -10.34 4.39
N GLY A 65 11.11 -11.39 3.62
CA GLY A 65 11.49 -11.45 2.22
C GLY A 65 10.38 -10.87 1.36
N ALA A 66 10.70 -10.53 0.12
CA ALA A 66 9.71 -10.04 -0.82
C ALA A 66 8.61 -11.09 -0.99
N GLY A 67 7.37 -10.67 -0.85
CA GLY A 67 6.21 -11.56 -0.96
C GLY A 67 5.79 -12.23 0.33
N ASP A 68 6.52 -12.04 1.43
CA ASP A 68 6.13 -12.59 2.73
C ASP A 68 4.97 -11.79 3.32
N ALA A 69 4.09 -12.47 4.06
CA ALA A 69 3.00 -11.80 4.74
C ALA A 69 3.56 -11.00 5.92
N ALA A 70 3.36 -9.69 5.87
CA ALA A 70 3.93 -8.75 6.85
C ALA A 70 2.90 -8.13 7.78
N GLY A 71 1.61 -8.34 7.51
CA GLY A 71 0.54 -7.79 8.34
C GLY A 71 -0.80 -8.26 7.83
N VAL A 72 -1.86 -7.84 8.51
CA VAL A 72 -3.23 -8.20 8.14
C VAL A 72 -4.11 -6.97 8.24
N VAL A 73 -4.98 -6.78 7.26
CA VAL A 73 -6.05 -5.78 7.32
C VAL A 73 -7.37 -6.52 7.40
N GLU A 74 -8.15 -6.24 8.43
CA GLU A 74 -9.47 -6.84 8.59
C GLU A 74 -10.54 -5.80 8.26
N SER A 75 -11.50 -6.22 7.45
CA SER A 75 -12.62 -5.38 7.07
C SER A 75 -13.92 -6.04 7.48
N VAL A 76 -15.03 -5.35 7.26
CA VAL A 76 -16.36 -5.91 7.54
C VAL A 76 -16.67 -7.15 6.69
N LYS A 77 -15.93 -7.34 5.59
CA LYS A 77 -16.15 -8.47 4.68
C LYS A 77 -15.19 -9.63 4.91
N ALA A 78 -13.92 -9.35 5.21
CA ALA A 78 -12.88 -10.37 5.20
C ALA A 78 -11.59 -9.87 5.85
N ALA A 79 -10.65 -10.79 6.07
CA ALA A 79 -9.29 -10.45 6.47
C ALA A 79 -8.38 -10.68 5.26
N SER A 80 -7.41 -9.80 5.06
CA SER A 80 -6.49 -9.88 3.93
C SER A 80 -5.06 -9.66 4.41
N ASP A 81 -4.16 -10.52 3.96
CA ASP A 81 -2.74 -10.36 4.25
C ASP A 81 -2.16 -9.18 3.48
N ILE A 82 -1.24 -8.46 4.12
CA ILE A 82 -0.44 -7.45 3.46
C ILE A 82 0.93 -8.06 3.25
N TYR A 83 1.37 -8.11 1.99
CA TYR A 83 2.65 -8.72 1.65
C TYR A 83 3.73 -7.64 1.55
N ALA A 84 4.94 -7.98 1.96
CA ALA A 84 6.07 -7.08 1.81
C ALA A 84 6.42 -6.98 0.31
N PRO A 85 6.35 -5.77 -0.28
CA PRO A 85 6.64 -5.65 -1.72
C PRO A 85 8.12 -5.83 -2.04
N VAL A 86 8.97 -5.58 -1.03
CA VAL A 86 10.41 -5.85 -1.12
C VAL A 86 10.84 -6.45 0.20
N GLY A 87 11.95 -7.20 0.19
CA GLY A 87 12.50 -7.77 1.42
C GLY A 87 13.20 -6.71 2.25
N GLY A 88 13.14 -6.86 3.55
CA GLY A 88 13.85 -5.95 4.44
C GLY A 88 13.39 -6.09 5.88
N GLU A 89 13.99 -5.24 6.71
CA GLU A 89 13.68 -5.19 8.13
C GLU A 89 12.66 -4.07 8.40
N VAL A 90 11.65 -4.37 9.21
CA VAL A 90 10.66 -3.36 9.62
C VAL A 90 11.34 -2.39 10.59
N ILE A 91 11.37 -1.12 10.23
CA ILE A 91 11.99 -0.07 11.05
C ILE A 91 10.96 0.84 11.71
N ALA A 92 9.73 0.83 11.23
CA ALA A 92 8.65 1.64 11.81
C ALA A 92 7.30 1.06 11.39
N VAL A 93 6.29 1.26 12.23
CA VAL A 93 4.90 0.92 11.93
C VAL A 93 4.04 2.14 12.25
N ASN A 94 2.93 2.29 11.53
CA ASN A 94 2.02 3.41 11.75
C ASN A 94 1.00 3.05 12.82
N GLU A 95 1.30 3.41 14.05
CA GLU A 95 0.47 3.06 15.20
C GLU A 95 -0.90 3.74 15.19
N GLU A 96 -1.06 4.81 14.41
CA GLU A 96 -2.37 5.44 14.27
C GLU A 96 -3.42 4.48 13.71
N LEU A 97 -3.00 3.51 12.92
CA LEU A 97 -3.92 2.53 12.34
C LEU A 97 -4.50 1.59 13.39
N ALA A 98 -3.84 1.43 14.54
CA ALA A 98 -4.38 0.64 15.63
C ALA A 98 -5.63 1.30 16.23
N ASP A 99 -5.64 2.63 16.29
CA ASP A 99 -6.76 3.40 16.82
C ASP A 99 -7.76 3.81 15.72
N SER A 100 -7.27 4.04 14.51
CA SER A 100 -8.06 4.58 13.42
C SER A 100 -7.81 3.81 12.12
N PRO A 101 -8.20 2.53 12.07
CA PRO A 101 -7.96 1.71 10.87
C PRO A 101 -8.70 2.23 9.64
N GLU A 102 -9.77 2.99 9.82
CA GLU A 102 -10.52 3.58 8.72
C GLU A 102 -9.72 4.61 7.91
N LEU A 103 -8.55 5.02 8.41
CA LEU A 103 -7.65 5.90 7.64
C LEU A 103 -7.23 5.25 6.32
N LEU A 104 -7.16 3.92 6.29
CA LEU A 104 -6.85 3.20 5.04
C LEU A 104 -7.94 3.39 3.99
N ASN A 105 -9.17 3.58 4.41
CA ASN A 105 -10.27 3.86 3.49
C ASN A 105 -10.28 5.34 3.06
N GLU A 106 -9.97 6.23 3.99
CA GLU A 106 -10.06 7.67 3.75
C GLU A 106 -8.87 8.20 2.96
N GLU A 107 -7.67 7.74 3.30
CA GLU A 107 -6.43 8.23 2.72
C GLU A 107 -5.46 7.09 2.44
N PRO A 108 -5.79 6.19 1.48
CA PRO A 108 -4.94 5.01 1.25
C PRO A 108 -3.50 5.36 0.84
N TYR A 109 -3.30 6.44 0.11
CA TYR A 109 -1.95 6.85 -0.29
C TYR A 109 -1.26 7.75 0.73
N GLY A 110 -1.99 8.25 1.71
CA GLY A 110 -1.44 9.02 2.82
C GLY A 110 -1.29 8.22 4.10
N SER A 111 -1.93 7.05 4.18
CA SER A 111 -1.93 6.22 5.38
C SER A 111 -1.01 5.02 5.17
N TRP A 112 0.27 5.22 5.50
CA TRP A 112 1.24 4.14 5.39
C TRP A 112 1.03 3.13 6.52
N ILE A 113 1.46 1.88 6.29
CA ILE A 113 1.28 0.80 7.25
C ILE A 113 2.58 0.49 7.96
N PHE A 114 3.67 0.31 7.21
CA PHE A 114 4.99 0.07 7.82
C PHE A 114 6.09 0.59 6.90
N LYS A 115 7.29 0.72 7.48
CA LYS A 115 8.49 1.09 6.73
C LYS A 115 9.51 -0.01 6.84
N LEU A 116 10.20 -0.27 5.74
CA LEU A 116 11.23 -1.28 5.66
C LEU A 116 12.58 -0.65 5.36
N LYS A 117 13.64 -1.23 5.91
CA LYS A 117 15.00 -1.00 5.44
C LYS A 117 15.26 -2.10 4.42
N PRO A 118 15.26 -1.81 3.11
CA PRO A 118 15.32 -2.87 2.11
C PRO A 118 16.67 -3.59 2.12
N SER A 119 16.63 -4.91 2.02
CA SER A 119 17.83 -5.73 1.90
C SER A 119 18.46 -5.59 0.54
N ASN A 120 17.62 -5.40 -0.49
CA ASN A 120 18.07 -5.25 -1.86
C ASN A 120 17.17 -4.22 -2.55
N PRO A 121 17.60 -2.95 -2.60
CA PRO A 121 16.79 -1.88 -3.20
C PRO A 121 16.39 -2.13 -4.66
N ALA A 122 17.15 -2.97 -5.38
CA ALA A 122 16.81 -3.30 -6.77
C ALA A 122 15.49 -4.04 -6.89
N GLU A 123 14.97 -4.61 -5.80
CA GLU A 123 13.67 -5.27 -5.83
C GLU A 123 12.53 -4.30 -6.13
N LEU A 124 12.72 -3.00 -5.85
CA LEU A 124 11.73 -1.99 -6.21
C LEU A 124 11.53 -1.91 -7.72
N ASP A 125 12.58 -2.17 -8.50
CA ASP A 125 12.50 -2.11 -9.96
C ASP A 125 11.67 -3.25 -10.54
N LYS A 126 11.43 -4.29 -9.76
CA LYS A 126 10.59 -5.41 -10.18
C LYS A 126 9.11 -5.16 -9.97
N LEU A 127 8.78 -4.12 -9.22
CA LEU A 127 7.40 -3.75 -8.96
C LEU A 127 6.86 -2.97 -10.15
N LEU A 128 5.53 -2.90 -10.22
CA LEU A 128 4.85 -2.15 -11.27
C LEU A 128 4.96 -0.64 -10.99
N ASP A 129 5.14 0.15 -12.06
CA ASP A 129 4.98 1.58 -11.93
C ASP A 129 3.48 1.91 -12.01
N ALA A 130 3.13 3.19 -11.92
CA ALA A 130 1.72 3.59 -11.94
C ALA A 130 1.01 3.13 -13.21
N ALA A 131 1.66 3.25 -14.37
CA ALA A 131 1.06 2.84 -15.64
C ALA A 131 0.85 1.33 -15.71
N GLY A 132 1.84 0.55 -15.26
CA GLY A 132 1.74 -0.91 -15.23
C GLY A 132 0.65 -1.37 -14.26
N TYR A 133 0.53 -0.71 -13.13
CA TYR A 133 -0.50 -1.04 -12.16
C TYR A 133 -1.89 -0.69 -12.68
N GLN A 134 -2.04 0.46 -13.35
CA GLN A 134 -3.32 0.83 -13.98
C GLN A 134 -3.77 -0.24 -14.97
N ALA A 135 -2.85 -0.77 -15.76
CA ALA A 135 -3.16 -1.83 -16.71
C ALA A 135 -3.60 -3.11 -15.98
N LEU A 136 -2.97 -3.43 -14.86
CA LEU A 136 -3.32 -4.62 -14.08
C LEU A 136 -4.75 -4.54 -13.54
N ILE A 137 -5.15 -3.41 -13.00
CA ILE A 137 -6.48 -3.26 -12.40
C ILE A 137 -7.55 -2.83 -13.40
N GLY A 138 -7.18 -2.62 -14.66
CA GLY A 138 -8.13 -2.34 -15.74
C GLY A 138 -8.62 -0.90 -15.79
N GLU A 139 -7.83 0.04 -15.34
CA GLU A 139 -8.21 1.46 -15.36
C GLU A 139 -7.50 2.29 -16.42
#